data_4080cdf88b781436a2f2c4d1fba25020
#
_entry.id   4080cdf88b781436a2f2c4d1fba25020
#
_cell.length_a   1.000
_cell.length_b   1.000
_cell.length_c   1.000
_cell.angle_alpha   90.00
_cell.angle_beta   90.00
_cell.angle_gamma   90.00
#
_symmetry.space_group_name_H-M   'P 1'
#
loop_
_entity.id
_entity.type
_entity.pdbx_description
1 polymer ?
#
loop_
_entity_poly.entity_id
_entity_poly.type
_entity_poly.pdbx_seq_one_letter_code
_entity_poly.pdbx_strand_id
1 'polypeptide(L)'
;MTTDASTIDAAQLEVSEHPDTVANQAFGFWIYLMTDLVLFASIFATFGVLSRSYAGGPTGKELFNLPYTFVETMFLLFSSATYGMAVLAIYRGKKYSVLTWLGVTFLLGLGFISMEINEFFHMILDGNGPQRSGFLSVFFTLVGTHGTHVTFGLIWMATMVGQVAFKGLSVPVQSRLMRLSMFWHFLDIVWIGVFTIVYLMGSMS
;
A
#
# COMPACT_ATOMS: atom_id res chain seq x y z
N MET A 1 -48.87 29.00 -14.97
CA MET A 1 -48.08 27.82 -14.59
C MET A 1 -46.65 28.28 -14.47
N THR A 2 -46.31 28.93 -13.34
CA THR A 2 -45.01 29.51 -13.05
C THR A 2 -44.16 28.41 -12.43
N THR A 3 -43.30 27.77 -13.23
CA THR A 3 -42.27 26.86 -12.70
C THR A 3 -41.30 27.71 -11.89
N ASP A 4 -41.23 27.42 -10.61
CA ASP A 4 -40.52 28.20 -9.62
C ASP A 4 -39.02 28.19 -9.94
N ALA A 5 -38.49 29.33 -10.36
CA ALA A 5 -37.07 29.51 -10.71
C ALA A 5 -36.13 29.13 -9.55
N SER A 6 -36.63 29.19 -8.30
CA SER A 6 -35.90 28.84 -7.10
C SER A 6 -35.61 27.35 -6.96
N THR A 7 -36.50 26.47 -7.48
CA THR A 7 -36.30 25.01 -7.44
C THR A 7 -35.29 24.52 -8.48
N ILE A 8 -35.21 25.22 -9.62
CA ILE A 8 -34.23 24.91 -10.67
C ILE A 8 -32.82 25.31 -10.21
N ASP A 9 -32.70 26.44 -9.53
CA ASP A 9 -31.42 26.96 -9.03
C ASP A 9 -30.86 26.09 -7.90
N ALA A 10 -31.71 25.63 -6.97
CA ALA A 10 -31.30 24.69 -5.92
C ALA A 10 -30.83 23.32 -6.47
N ALA A 11 -31.56 22.77 -7.46
CA ALA A 11 -31.19 21.51 -8.10
C ALA A 11 -29.88 21.62 -8.93
N GLN A 12 -29.65 22.78 -9.55
CA GLN A 12 -28.41 23.06 -10.27
C GLN A 12 -27.22 23.25 -9.33
N LEU A 13 -27.42 23.86 -8.16
CA LEU A 13 -26.41 23.97 -7.11
C LEU A 13 -26.03 22.61 -6.52
N GLU A 14 -26.99 21.74 -6.25
CA GLU A 14 -26.71 20.36 -5.79
C GLU A 14 -25.97 19.52 -6.83
N VAL A 15 -26.26 19.70 -8.13
CA VAL A 15 -25.55 18.99 -9.22
C VAL A 15 -24.11 19.51 -9.40
N SER A 16 -23.84 20.78 -9.08
CA SER A 16 -22.50 21.38 -9.19
C SER A 16 -21.59 21.04 -7.98
N GLU A 17 -22.16 20.76 -6.81
CA GLU A 17 -21.36 20.44 -5.61
C GLU A 17 -20.78 19.00 -5.62
N HIS A 18 -21.41 18.04 -6.30
CA HIS A 18 -20.98 16.65 -6.28
C HIS A 18 -19.63 16.36 -6.96
N PRO A 19 -19.30 16.88 -8.15
CA PRO A 19 -17.99 16.65 -8.78
C PRO A 19 -16.85 17.32 -8.01
N ASP A 20 -17.06 18.50 -7.45
CA ASP A 20 -16.03 19.23 -6.71
C ASP A 20 -15.67 18.55 -5.38
N THR A 21 -16.63 17.95 -4.69
CA THR A 21 -16.36 17.23 -3.43
C THR A 21 -15.54 15.96 -3.65
N VAL A 22 -15.77 15.22 -4.73
CA VAL A 22 -14.98 14.01 -5.08
C VAL A 22 -13.55 14.40 -5.47
N ALA A 23 -13.40 15.46 -6.27
CA ALA A 23 -12.09 15.97 -6.67
C ALA A 23 -11.29 16.48 -5.46
N ASN A 24 -11.92 17.24 -4.57
CA ASN A 24 -11.29 17.75 -3.34
C ASN A 24 -10.88 16.61 -2.38
N GLN A 25 -11.69 15.57 -2.25
CA GLN A 25 -11.34 14.39 -1.45
C GLN A 25 -10.16 13.61 -2.05
N ALA A 26 -10.11 13.46 -3.36
CA ALA A 26 -8.99 12.82 -4.05
C ALA A 26 -7.70 13.63 -3.90
N PHE A 27 -7.77 14.96 -4.03
CA PHE A 27 -6.64 15.86 -3.84
C PHE A 27 -6.13 15.84 -2.39
N GLY A 28 -7.02 15.91 -1.40
CA GLY A 28 -6.64 15.80 0.01
C GLY A 28 -5.97 14.46 0.34
N PHE A 29 -6.44 13.37 -0.25
CA PHE A 29 -5.81 12.06 -0.10
C PHE A 29 -4.44 11.98 -0.78
N TRP A 30 -4.28 12.64 -1.93
CA TRP A 30 -2.99 12.72 -2.60
C TRP A 30 -1.96 13.48 -1.76
N ILE A 31 -2.35 14.60 -1.11
CA ILE A 31 -1.48 15.31 -0.15
C ILE A 31 -1.06 14.38 1.00
N TYR A 32 -1.99 13.58 1.54
CA TYR A 32 -1.66 12.57 2.56
C TYR A 32 -0.59 11.58 2.07
N LEU A 33 -0.72 11.04 0.84
CA LEU A 33 0.30 10.17 0.27
C LEU A 33 1.67 10.86 0.12
N MET A 34 1.69 12.17 -0.16
CA MET A 34 2.95 12.93 -0.20
C MET A 34 3.59 13.04 1.18
N THR A 35 2.82 13.15 2.27
CA THR A 35 3.39 13.13 3.64
C THR A 35 3.99 11.76 3.96
N ASP A 36 3.34 10.67 3.58
CA ASP A 36 3.88 9.32 3.72
C ASP A 36 5.17 9.13 2.89
N LEU A 37 5.22 9.69 1.67
CA LEU A 37 6.44 9.69 0.86
C LEU A 37 7.61 10.36 1.57
N VAL A 38 7.39 11.51 2.22
CA VAL A 38 8.43 12.21 2.99
C VAL A 38 8.88 11.35 4.20
N LEU A 39 7.94 10.67 4.87
CA LEU A 39 8.25 9.75 5.96
C LEU A 39 9.16 8.62 5.45
N PHE A 40 8.81 7.92 4.38
CA PHE A 40 9.63 6.87 3.81
C PHE A 40 10.98 7.40 3.31
N ALA A 41 11.02 8.56 2.66
CA ALA A 41 12.25 9.18 2.19
C ALA A 41 13.22 9.47 3.36
N SER A 42 12.72 9.93 4.50
CA SER A 42 13.55 10.16 5.70
C SER A 42 14.11 8.87 6.28
N ILE A 43 13.34 7.78 6.29
CA ILE A 43 13.82 6.47 6.74
C ILE A 43 14.84 5.90 5.75
N PHE A 44 14.64 6.04 4.44
CA PHE A 44 15.63 5.66 3.41
C PHE A 44 16.94 6.44 3.56
N ALA A 45 16.86 7.75 3.82
CA ALA A 45 18.05 8.57 4.07
C ALA A 45 18.80 8.09 5.33
N THR A 46 18.08 7.76 6.39
CA THR A 46 18.63 7.17 7.61
C THR A 46 19.29 5.82 7.33
N PHE A 47 18.65 4.97 6.51
CA PHE A 47 19.24 3.70 6.06
C PHE A 47 20.54 3.94 5.28
N GLY A 48 20.59 4.93 4.39
CA GLY A 48 21.81 5.28 3.65
C GLY A 48 22.99 5.62 4.55
N VAL A 49 22.74 6.30 5.69
CA VAL A 49 23.78 6.65 6.68
C VAL A 49 24.19 5.45 7.53
N LEU A 50 23.23 4.64 8.00
CA LEU A 50 23.46 3.54 8.96
C LEU A 50 23.71 2.18 8.27
N SER A 51 23.62 2.09 6.95
CA SER A 51 23.75 0.84 6.19
C SER A 51 25.08 0.09 6.39
N ARG A 52 26.14 0.78 6.84
CA ARG A 52 27.45 0.20 7.15
C ARG A 52 27.73 0.06 8.65
N SER A 53 26.78 0.36 9.51
CA SER A 53 26.93 0.34 10.99
C SER A 53 26.59 -1.03 11.56
N TYR A 54 27.38 -2.04 11.25
CA TYR A 54 27.12 -3.44 11.64
C TYR A 54 27.44 -3.75 13.10
N ALA A 55 28.29 -2.97 13.78
CA ALA A 55 28.71 -3.18 15.18
C ALA A 55 29.14 -4.64 15.52
N GLY A 56 29.81 -5.32 14.56
CA GLY A 56 30.18 -6.74 14.71
C GLY A 56 29.03 -7.73 14.48
N GLY A 57 27.88 -7.25 14.00
CA GLY A 57 26.75 -8.09 13.57
C GLY A 57 26.89 -8.59 12.13
N PRO A 58 25.95 -9.42 11.65
CA PRO A 58 25.97 -9.95 10.30
C PRO A 58 25.79 -8.85 9.25
N THR A 59 26.43 -9.06 8.10
CA THR A 59 26.28 -8.20 6.93
C THR A 59 24.98 -8.51 6.19
N GLY A 60 24.49 -7.59 5.34
CA GLY A 60 23.31 -7.83 4.51
C GLY A 60 23.46 -9.06 3.60
N LYS A 61 24.69 -9.37 3.16
CA LYS A 61 24.98 -10.53 2.34
C LYS A 61 24.75 -11.86 3.04
N GLU A 62 24.95 -11.91 4.36
CA GLU A 62 24.75 -13.11 5.18
C GLU A 62 23.30 -13.25 5.64
N LEU A 63 22.59 -12.14 5.71
CA LEU A 63 21.24 -12.06 6.28
C LEU A 63 20.14 -12.24 5.25
N PHE A 64 20.32 -11.69 4.02
CA PHE A 64 19.26 -11.60 3.04
C PHE A 64 19.20 -12.80 2.09
N ASN A 65 18.05 -13.47 2.08
CA ASN A 65 17.75 -14.51 1.10
C ASN A 65 17.07 -13.87 -0.13
N LEU A 66 17.88 -13.38 -1.10
CA LEU A 66 17.38 -12.72 -2.30
C LEU A 66 16.27 -13.49 -3.06
N PRO A 67 16.36 -14.82 -3.28
CA PRO A 67 15.28 -15.59 -3.89
C PRO A 67 13.97 -15.51 -3.11
N TYR A 68 14.02 -15.51 -1.77
CA TYR A 68 12.84 -15.39 -0.93
C TYR A 68 12.18 -14.02 -1.05
N THR A 69 12.96 -12.94 -0.90
CA THR A 69 12.48 -11.57 -1.05
C THR A 69 12.00 -11.26 -2.47
N PHE A 70 12.60 -11.90 -3.48
CA PHE A 70 12.11 -11.79 -4.86
C PHE A 70 10.70 -12.39 -5.02
N VAL A 71 10.41 -13.54 -4.38
CA VAL A 71 9.06 -14.11 -4.37
C VAL A 71 8.08 -13.18 -3.66
N GLU A 72 8.45 -12.57 -2.53
CA GLU A 72 7.64 -11.56 -1.85
C GLU A 72 7.31 -10.38 -2.78
N THR A 73 8.31 -9.88 -3.49
CA THR A 73 8.16 -8.82 -4.48
C THR A 73 7.18 -9.21 -5.58
N MET A 74 7.23 -10.46 -6.06
CA MET A 74 6.30 -10.96 -7.06
C MET A 74 4.85 -11.00 -6.53
N PHE A 75 4.65 -11.43 -5.26
CA PHE A 75 3.32 -11.40 -4.64
C PHE A 75 2.72 -9.99 -4.64
N LEU A 76 3.51 -8.99 -4.25
CA LEU A 76 3.04 -7.61 -4.20
C LEU A 76 2.79 -7.04 -5.60
N LEU A 77 3.69 -7.29 -6.56
CA LEU A 77 3.57 -6.84 -7.95
C LEU A 77 2.32 -7.44 -8.63
N PHE A 78 2.09 -8.75 -8.45
CA PHE A 78 0.86 -9.37 -8.97
C PHE A 78 -0.38 -8.85 -8.26
N SER A 79 -0.31 -8.54 -6.96
CA SER A 79 -1.44 -7.92 -6.24
C SER A 79 -1.78 -6.54 -6.79
N SER A 80 -0.77 -5.76 -7.14
CA SER A 80 -0.92 -4.44 -7.79
C SER A 80 -1.59 -4.57 -9.17
N ALA A 81 -1.13 -5.52 -9.99
CA ALA A 81 -1.75 -5.80 -11.29
C ALA A 81 -3.22 -6.25 -11.17
N THR A 82 -3.52 -7.13 -10.21
CA THR A 82 -4.91 -7.60 -9.97
C THR A 82 -5.79 -6.48 -9.43
N TYR A 83 -5.25 -5.54 -8.63
CA TYR A 83 -6.01 -4.35 -8.24
C TYR A 83 -6.33 -3.47 -9.46
N GLY A 84 -5.40 -3.28 -10.39
CA GLY A 84 -5.65 -2.60 -11.66
C GLY A 84 -6.81 -3.23 -12.45
N MET A 85 -6.90 -4.57 -12.47
CA MET A 85 -8.02 -5.29 -13.07
C MET A 85 -9.34 -5.04 -12.33
N ALA A 86 -9.32 -4.91 -11.00
CA ALA A 86 -10.48 -4.52 -10.21
C ALA A 86 -10.97 -3.11 -10.60
N VAL A 87 -10.06 -2.14 -10.79
CA VAL A 87 -10.40 -0.78 -11.25
C VAL A 87 -11.04 -0.82 -12.63
N LEU A 88 -10.52 -1.59 -13.58
CA LEU A 88 -11.15 -1.77 -14.90
C LEU A 88 -12.57 -2.38 -14.80
N ALA A 89 -12.77 -3.30 -13.84
CA ALA A 89 -14.09 -3.88 -13.59
C ALA A 89 -15.07 -2.85 -12.97
N ILE A 90 -14.58 -1.88 -12.16
CA ILE A 90 -15.37 -0.76 -11.63
C ILE A 90 -15.91 0.09 -12.79
N TYR A 91 -15.06 0.48 -13.75
CA TYR A 91 -15.47 1.27 -14.92
C TYR A 91 -16.49 0.53 -15.81
N ARG A 92 -16.46 -0.80 -15.81
CA ARG A 92 -17.43 -1.64 -16.53
C ARG A 92 -18.72 -1.92 -15.74
N GLY A 93 -18.83 -1.44 -14.50
CA GLY A 93 -19.99 -1.65 -13.63
C GLY A 93 -20.22 -3.11 -13.19
N LYS A 94 -19.23 -3.99 -13.33
CA LYS A 94 -19.34 -5.44 -13.05
C LYS A 94 -19.01 -5.76 -11.59
N LYS A 95 -20.00 -5.67 -10.69
CA LYS A 95 -19.85 -5.92 -9.25
C LYS A 95 -19.11 -7.23 -8.91
N TYR A 96 -19.50 -8.34 -9.51
CA TYR A 96 -18.88 -9.66 -9.23
C TYR A 96 -17.40 -9.70 -9.63
N SER A 97 -17.06 -9.13 -10.79
CA SER A 97 -15.65 -9.04 -11.23
C SER A 97 -14.82 -8.18 -10.29
N VAL A 98 -15.38 -7.08 -9.76
CA VAL A 98 -14.70 -6.25 -8.76
C VAL A 98 -14.42 -7.06 -7.50
N LEU A 99 -15.40 -7.78 -6.96
CA LEU A 99 -15.24 -8.63 -5.78
C LEU A 99 -14.19 -9.72 -5.99
N THR A 100 -14.21 -10.38 -7.14
CA THR A 100 -13.23 -11.44 -7.45
C THR A 100 -11.81 -10.88 -7.50
N TRP A 101 -11.58 -9.78 -8.24
CA TRP A 101 -10.25 -9.20 -8.35
C TRP A 101 -9.74 -8.61 -7.03
N LEU A 102 -10.60 -7.95 -6.25
CA LEU A 102 -10.25 -7.49 -4.90
C LEU A 102 -9.92 -8.67 -3.96
N GLY A 103 -10.66 -9.77 -4.06
CA GLY A 103 -10.39 -10.99 -3.29
C GLY A 103 -9.02 -11.59 -3.63
N VAL A 104 -8.67 -11.67 -4.93
CA VAL A 104 -7.35 -12.14 -5.37
C VAL A 104 -6.25 -11.21 -4.85
N THR A 105 -6.42 -9.90 -5.01
CA THR A 105 -5.47 -8.90 -4.49
C THR A 105 -5.26 -9.04 -2.97
N PHE A 106 -6.34 -9.23 -2.22
CA PHE A 106 -6.31 -9.41 -0.77
C PHE A 106 -5.52 -10.68 -0.38
N LEU A 107 -5.75 -11.81 -1.06
CA LEU A 107 -5.03 -13.05 -0.79
C LEU A 107 -3.53 -12.93 -1.10
N LEU A 108 -3.17 -12.26 -2.21
CA LEU A 108 -1.78 -12.01 -2.55
C LEU A 108 -1.10 -11.08 -1.53
N GLY A 109 -1.79 -10.05 -1.06
CA GLY A 109 -1.30 -9.16 -0.01
C GLY A 109 -1.14 -9.86 1.35
N LEU A 110 -2.04 -10.79 1.70
CA LEU A 110 -1.88 -11.65 2.89
C LEU A 110 -0.68 -12.58 2.73
N GLY A 111 -0.46 -13.13 1.54
CA GLY A 111 0.72 -13.93 1.23
C GLY A 111 2.01 -13.16 1.50
N PHE A 112 2.09 -11.92 0.99
CA PHE A 112 3.23 -11.03 1.24
C PHE A 112 3.47 -10.79 2.74
N ILE A 113 2.46 -10.33 3.49
CA ILE A 113 2.60 -10.07 4.93
C ILE A 113 2.98 -11.32 5.71
N SER A 114 2.45 -12.49 5.35
CA SER A 114 2.81 -13.75 6.03
C SER A 114 4.27 -14.11 5.83
N MET A 115 4.83 -13.87 4.65
CA MET A 115 6.24 -14.10 4.36
C MET A 115 7.13 -13.10 5.09
N GLU A 116 6.78 -11.81 5.10
CA GLU A 116 7.49 -10.74 5.81
C GLU A 116 7.55 -11.00 7.33
N ILE A 117 6.41 -11.38 7.94
CA ILE A 117 6.38 -11.76 9.37
C ILE A 117 7.26 -12.98 9.64
N ASN A 118 7.24 -13.97 8.75
CA ASN A 118 8.08 -15.16 8.89
C ASN A 118 9.57 -14.81 8.80
N GLU A 119 9.97 -13.92 7.87
CA GLU A 119 11.34 -13.42 7.76
C GLU A 119 11.79 -12.75 9.07
N PHE A 120 10.97 -11.81 9.59
CA PHE A 120 11.24 -11.15 10.86
C PHE A 120 11.36 -12.11 12.04
N PHE A 121 10.48 -13.09 12.10
CA PHE A 121 10.48 -14.09 13.17
C PHE A 121 11.78 -14.91 13.16
N HIS A 122 12.24 -15.38 12.00
CA HIS A 122 13.51 -16.08 11.86
C HIS A 122 14.70 -15.21 12.24
N MET A 123 14.77 -13.95 11.76
CA MET A 123 15.84 -13.04 12.13
C MET A 123 15.92 -12.81 13.64
N ILE A 124 14.80 -12.68 14.33
CA ILE A 124 14.75 -12.48 15.78
C ILE A 124 15.20 -13.75 16.52
N LEU A 125 14.78 -14.93 16.08
CA LEU A 125 15.21 -16.22 16.67
C LEU A 125 16.72 -16.46 16.54
N ASP A 126 17.30 -16.03 15.41
CA ASP A 126 18.75 -16.11 15.17
C ASP A 126 19.55 -15.07 15.97
N GLY A 127 18.89 -14.29 16.82
CA GLY A 127 19.52 -13.25 17.65
C GLY A 127 19.88 -11.98 16.86
N ASN A 128 19.37 -11.82 15.63
CA ASN A 128 19.59 -10.66 14.76
C ASN A 128 18.42 -9.65 14.89
N GLY A 129 18.03 -9.35 16.13
CA GLY A 129 16.99 -8.35 16.42
C GLY A 129 17.46 -6.90 16.18
N PRO A 130 16.53 -5.93 16.21
CA PRO A 130 16.81 -4.52 15.92
C PRO A 130 17.80 -3.87 16.89
N GLN A 131 17.98 -4.42 18.09
CA GLN A 131 18.90 -3.88 19.11
C GLN A 131 20.36 -4.22 18.84
N ARG A 132 20.69 -5.16 17.93
CA ARG A 132 22.03 -5.69 17.74
C ARG A 132 22.97 -4.72 16.98
N SER A 133 22.44 -3.98 16.01
CA SER A 133 23.23 -3.04 15.21
C SER A 133 22.39 -1.88 14.64
N GLY A 134 23.03 -0.76 14.31
CA GLY A 134 22.37 0.37 13.65
C GLY A 134 21.77 -0.02 12.29
N PHE A 135 22.44 -0.90 11.55
CA PHE A 135 21.95 -1.45 10.30
C PHE A 135 20.63 -2.22 10.50
N LEU A 136 20.58 -3.16 11.44
CA LEU A 136 19.37 -3.93 11.74
C LEU A 136 18.25 -3.04 12.27
N SER A 137 18.58 -2.06 13.14
CA SER A 137 17.57 -1.14 13.68
C SER A 137 16.83 -0.37 12.59
N VAL A 138 17.56 0.20 11.61
CA VAL A 138 16.93 0.95 10.52
C VAL A 138 16.27 0.03 9.49
N PHE A 139 16.80 -1.17 9.27
CA PHE A 139 16.18 -2.20 8.44
C PHE A 139 14.79 -2.58 8.98
N PHE A 140 14.72 -3.00 10.25
CA PHE A 140 13.44 -3.33 10.89
C PHE A 140 12.47 -2.15 10.93
N THR A 141 12.97 -0.92 11.08
CA THR A 141 12.13 0.28 11.04
C THR A 141 11.54 0.49 9.65
N LEU A 142 12.35 0.39 8.60
CA LEU A 142 11.90 0.64 7.21
C LEU A 142 10.91 -0.42 6.74
N VAL A 143 11.29 -1.69 6.85
CA VAL A 143 10.45 -2.82 6.40
C VAL A 143 9.21 -2.95 7.29
N GLY A 144 9.34 -2.82 8.61
CA GLY A 144 8.21 -2.88 9.55
C GLY A 144 7.22 -1.71 9.37
N THR A 145 7.71 -0.49 9.05
CA THR A 145 6.81 0.62 8.71
C THR A 145 6.05 0.33 7.44
N HIS A 146 6.72 -0.22 6.42
CA HIS A 146 6.07 -0.65 5.18
C HIS A 146 5.01 -1.73 5.44
N GLY A 147 5.36 -2.81 6.14
CA GLY A 147 4.44 -3.89 6.48
C GLY A 147 3.23 -3.43 7.30
N THR A 148 3.42 -2.46 8.20
CA THR A 148 2.31 -1.82 8.92
C THR A 148 1.35 -1.13 7.96
N HIS A 149 1.85 -0.37 6.99
CA HIS A 149 1.02 0.30 5.97
C HIS A 149 0.28 -0.72 5.08
N VAL A 150 0.94 -1.80 4.67
CA VAL A 150 0.29 -2.88 3.90
C VAL A 150 -0.82 -3.54 4.73
N THR A 151 -0.59 -3.77 6.02
CA THR A 151 -1.60 -4.32 6.94
C THR A 151 -2.83 -3.39 7.03
N PHE A 152 -2.62 -2.08 7.18
CA PHE A 152 -3.72 -1.10 7.13
C PHE A 152 -4.45 -1.13 5.78
N GLY A 153 -3.73 -1.24 4.69
CA GLY A 153 -4.30 -1.39 3.34
C GLY A 153 -5.17 -2.63 3.21
N LEU A 154 -4.75 -3.77 3.77
CA LEU A 154 -5.51 -5.01 3.80
C LEU A 154 -6.79 -4.87 4.63
N ILE A 155 -6.74 -4.26 5.81
CA ILE A 155 -7.92 -3.99 6.64
C ILE A 155 -8.91 -3.10 5.88
N TRP A 156 -8.41 -2.05 5.24
CA TRP A 156 -9.24 -1.17 4.42
C TRP A 156 -9.84 -1.93 3.24
N MET A 157 -9.06 -2.77 2.54
CA MET A 157 -9.54 -3.60 1.44
C MET A 157 -10.64 -4.56 1.89
N ALA A 158 -10.48 -5.23 3.03
CA ALA A 158 -11.51 -6.11 3.62
C ALA A 158 -12.83 -5.35 3.88
N THR A 159 -12.75 -4.12 4.44
CA THR A 159 -13.95 -3.28 4.66
C THR A 159 -14.59 -2.87 3.33
N MET A 160 -13.80 -2.60 2.28
CA MET A 160 -14.32 -2.25 0.95
C MET A 160 -14.98 -3.44 0.25
N VAL A 161 -14.41 -4.64 0.38
CA VAL A 161 -15.05 -5.88 -0.12
C VAL A 161 -16.44 -6.05 0.52
N GLY A 162 -16.56 -5.86 1.84
CA GLY A 162 -17.85 -5.85 2.52
C GLY A 162 -18.79 -4.77 1.98
N GLN A 163 -18.32 -3.53 1.79
CA GLN A 163 -19.17 -2.45 1.26
C GLN A 163 -19.66 -2.73 -0.17
N VAL A 164 -18.81 -3.25 -1.05
CA VAL A 164 -19.20 -3.64 -2.41
C VAL A 164 -20.21 -4.79 -2.37
N ALA A 165 -20.04 -5.77 -1.47
CA ALA A 165 -20.95 -6.90 -1.34
C ALA A 165 -22.35 -6.46 -0.91
N PHE A 166 -22.48 -5.57 0.10
CA PHE A 166 -23.77 -5.16 0.65
C PHE A 166 -24.38 -3.94 -0.04
N LYS A 167 -23.58 -2.92 -0.39
CA LYS A 167 -24.06 -1.64 -0.95
C LYS A 167 -23.94 -1.54 -2.47
N GLY A 168 -23.26 -2.50 -3.11
CA GLY A 168 -22.98 -2.46 -4.54
C GLY A 168 -21.94 -1.37 -4.92
N LEU A 169 -21.89 -1.05 -6.22
CA LEU A 169 -20.97 -0.04 -6.79
C LEU A 169 -21.62 1.36 -6.83
N SER A 170 -22.02 1.90 -5.67
CA SER A 170 -22.48 3.29 -5.58
C SER A 170 -21.31 4.28 -5.77
N VAL A 171 -21.60 5.52 -6.20
CA VAL A 171 -20.59 6.56 -6.44
C VAL A 171 -19.62 6.75 -5.26
N PRO A 172 -20.09 6.85 -3.99
CA PRO A 172 -19.17 6.97 -2.86
C PRO A 172 -18.31 5.73 -2.62
N VAL A 173 -18.80 4.52 -2.94
CA VAL A 173 -18.01 3.28 -2.85
C VAL A 173 -16.92 3.25 -3.92
N GLN A 174 -17.25 3.64 -5.14
CA GLN A 174 -16.27 3.75 -6.23
C GLN A 174 -15.16 4.76 -5.88
N SER A 175 -15.50 5.93 -5.37
CA SER A 175 -14.54 6.95 -4.94
C SER A 175 -13.58 6.44 -3.86
N ARG A 176 -14.08 5.66 -2.89
CA ARG A 176 -13.24 5.02 -1.85
C ARG A 176 -12.33 3.95 -2.43
N LEU A 177 -12.83 3.13 -3.36
CA LEU A 177 -12.01 2.11 -4.04
C LEU A 177 -10.89 2.75 -4.86
N MET A 178 -11.14 3.89 -5.52
CA MET A 178 -10.11 4.60 -6.27
C MET A 178 -9.01 5.15 -5.34
N ARG A 179 -9.36 5.69 -4.16
CA ARG A 179 -8.38 6.13 -3.16
C ARG A 179 -7.57 4.95 -2.62
N LEU A 180 -8.21 3.83 -2.31
CA LEU A 180 -7.51 2.62 -1.90
C LEU A 180 -6.56 2.11 -3.00
N SER A 181 -6.95 2.21 -4.28
CA SER A 181 -6.07 1.90 -5.41
C SER A 181 -4.81 2.76 -5.41
N MET A 182 -4.95 4.08 -5.24
CA MET A 182 -3.81 5.00 -5.16
C MET A 182 -2.88 4.64 -4.00
N PHE A 183 -3.43 4.31 -2.84
CA PHE A 183 -2.67 3.88 -1.66
C PHE A 183 -1.92 2.57 -1.92
N TRP A 184 -2.59 1.57 -2.50
CA TRP A 184 -2.00 0.25 -2.77
C TRP A 184 -0.84 0.32 -3.76
N HIS A 185 -1.02 1.04 -4.86
CA HIS A 185 0.06 1.25 -5.85
C HIS A 185 1.22 2.09 -5.29
N PHE A 186 0.93 3.06 -4.42
CA PHE A 186 1.97 3.82 -3.72
C PHE A 186 2.84 2.89 -2.85
N LEU A 187 2.23 1.97 -2.08
CA LEU A 187 2.97 1.00 -1.28
C LEU A 187 3.84 0.07 -2.13
N ASP A 188 3.33 -0.37 -3.29
CA ASP A 188 4.09 -1.20 -4.23
C ASP A 188 5.36 -0.47 -4.73
N ILE A 189 5.24 0.82 -5.07
CA ILE A 189 6.39 1.64 -5.48
C ILE A 189 7.41 1.77 -4.34
N VAL A 190 6.95 2.00 -3.10
CA VAL A 190 7.84 2.07 -1.93
C VAL A 190 8.54 0.73 -1.72
N TRP A 191 7.84 -0.40 -1.88
CA TRP A 191 8.44 -1.74 -1.78
C TRP A 191 9.53 -1.99 -2.82
N ILE A 192 9.32 -1.58 -4.07
CA ILE A 192 10.38 -1.67 -5.11
C ILE A 192 11.63 -0.90 -4.67
N GLY A 193 11.46 0.27 -4.03
CA GLY A 193 12.55 1.02 -3.42
C GLY A 193 13.25 0.23 -2.30
N VAL A 194 12.48 -0.39 -1.39
CA VAL A 194 13.00 -1.24 -0.31
C VAL A 194 13.78 -2.42 -0.88
N PHE A 195 13.17 -3.16 -1.81
CA PHE A 195 13.82 -4.29 -2.46
C PHE A 195 15.15 -3.89 -3.12
N THR A 196 15.17 -2.80 -3.86
CA THR A 196 16.37 -2.38 -4.62
C THR A 196 17.46 -1.83 -3.72
N ILE A 197 17.13 -0.93 -2.79
CA ILE A 197 18.12 -0.21 -1.97
C ILE A 197 18.57 -1.06 -0.78
N VAL A 198 17.65 -1.77 -0.13
CA VAL A 198 17.97 -2.50 1.10
C VAL A 198 18.45 -3.90 0.79
N TYR A 199 17.66 -4.68 0.07
CA TYR A 199 17.99 -6.09 -0.17
C TYR A 199 19.04 -6.25 -1.27
N LEU A 200 18.82 -5.68 -2.46
CA LEU A 200 19.71 -5.89 -3.59
C LEU A 200 21.08 -5.20 -3.38
N MET A 201 21.11 -3.92 -3.03
CA MET A 201 22.38 -3.22 -2.76
C MET A 201 23.01 -3.69 -1.46
N GLY A 202 22.25 -4.00 -0.41
CA GLY A 202 22.74 -4.54 0.86
C GLY A 202 23.38 -5.92 0.71
N SER A 203 22.94 -6.74 -0.24
CA SER A 203 23.55 -8.05 -0.54
C SER A 203 24.83 -7.96 -1.36
N MET A 204 25.09 -6.82 -2.01
CA MET A 204 26.30 -6.58 -2.85
C MET A 204 27.43 -5.91 -2.07
N SER A 205 27.17 -5.36 -0.90
CA SER A 205 28.14 -4.71 -0.02
C SER A 205 28.60 -5.66 1.07
#